data_35b9bb354cdfcb785fb69308d2ff3943
#
_entry.id   35b9bb354cdfcb785fb69308d2ff3943
#
_cell.length_a   1.000
_cell.length_b   1.000
_cell.length_c   1.000
_cell.angle_alpha   90.00
_cell.angle_beta   90.00
_cell.angle_gamma   90.00
#
_symmetry.space_group_name_H-M   'P 1'
#
loop_
_entity.id
_entity.type
_entity.pdbx_description
1 polymer ?
#
loop_
_entity_poly.entity_id
_entity_poly.type
_entity_poly.pdbx_seq_one_letter_code
_entity_poly.pdbx_strand_id
1 'polypeptide(L)'
;DATAHQIGWKSLACGLSDIASMGGVAKYAVISLGLPRRLSVEFVAELYRGIKALARKFDVEIVGGDTNSSKALVMDVAVLGFVEPEKLKLRSGAKPGDIICITGSLGGSYKSKRHLTFTPRLKEARCLVNNFRINSMIDISDGLSTDLNHIARDSDVGACIYEELIPVSKDAKGINAA
;
A
#
# COMPACT_ATOMS: atom_id res chain seq x y z
N ASP A 1 -1.69 15.72 -13.28
CA ASP A 1 -0.84 16.17 -12.17
C ASP A 1 -1.51 15.80 -10.85
N ALA A 2 -0.72 15.47 -9.82
CA ALA A 2 -1.20 15.20 -8.47
C ALA A 2 -1.27 16.50 -7.66
N THR A 3 -2.30 16.64 -6.81
CA THR A 3 -2.37 17.75 -5.86
C THR A 3 -1.47 17.46 -4.65
N ALA A 4 -1.07 18.50 -3.90
CA ALA A 4 -0.28 18.34 -2.67
C ALA A 4 -0.99 17.40 -1.66
N HIS A 5 -2.31 17.54 -1.51
CA HIS A 5 -3.12 16.65 -0.68
C HIS A 5 -3.01 15.17 -1.12
N GLN A 6 -3.11 14.90 -2.42
CA GLN A 6 -2.98 13.53 -2.96
C GLN A 6 -1.58 12.97 -2.75
N ILE A 7 -0.54 13.79 -2.90
CA ILE A 7 0.84 13.38 -2.63
C ILE A 7 0.98 12.95 -1.16
N GLY A 8 0.50 13.78 -0.24
CA GLY A 8 0.52 13.47 1.19
C GLY A 8 -0.28 12.21 1.54
N TRP A 9 -1.49 12.07 1.00
CA TRP A 9 -2.32 10.88 1.18
C TRP A 9 -1.60 9.62 0.72
N LYS A 10 -1.11 9.61 -0.53
CA LYS A 10 -0.43 8.45 -1.12
C LYS A 10 0.81 8.05 -0.35
N SER A 11 1.63 9.02 0.07
CA SER A 11 2.89 8.73 0.77
C SER A 11 2.66 7.93 2.05
N LEU A 12 1.67 8.28 2.86
CA LEU A 12 1.31 7.49 4.03
C LEU A 12 0.61 6.19 3.64
N ALA A 13 -0.23 6.21 2.59
CA ALA A 13 -0.99 5.03 2.16
C ALA A 13 -0.10 3.85 1.75
N CYS A 14 1.06 4.12 1.12
CA CYS A 14 2.02 3.07 0.77
C CYS A 14 2.52 2.34 2.02
N GLY A 15 3.04 3.05 3.02
CA GLY A 15 3.52 2.41 4.25
C GLY A 15 2.41 1.70 5.05
N LEU A 16 1.18 2.21 5.01
CA LEU A 16 0.04 1.51 5.60
C LEU A 16 -0.31 0.22 4.85
N SER A 17 -0.11 0.20 3.53
CA SER A 17 -0.28 -1.00 2.70
C SER A 17 0.74 -2.08 3.08
N ASP A 18 2.00 -1.68 3.31
CA ASP A 18 3.06 -2.60 3.76
C ASP A 18 2.71 -3.24 5.12
N ILE A 19 2.23 -2.44 6.09
CA ILE A 19 1.77 -2.99 7.39
C ILE A 19 0.58 -3.95 7.19
N ALA A 20 -0.36 -3.61 6.31
CA ALA A 20 -1.50 -4.47 6.00
C ALA A 20 -1.06 -5.81 5.40
N SER A 21 -0.08 -5.80 4.49
CA SER A 21 0.44 -7.00 3.84
C SER A 21 1.04 -8.02 4.81
N MET A 22 1.44 -7.55 6.00
CA MET A 22 1.95 -8.39 7.08
C MET A 22 0.88 -8.79 8.11
N GLY A 23 -0.39 -8.41 7.91
CA GLY A 23 -1.47 -8.63 8.86
C GLY A 23 -1.42 -7.72 10.09
N GLY A 24 -0.61 -6.67 10.05
CA GLY A 24 -0.35 -5.77 11.17
C GLY A 24 -1.42 -4.70 11.39
N VAL A 25 -1.26 -4.00 12.52
CA VAL A 25 -2.01 -2.78 12.89
C VAL A 25 -1.01 -1.63 12.92
N ALA A 26 -1.17 -0.65 12.05
CA ALA A 26 -0.33 0.54 12.03
C ALA A 26 -0.64 1.42 13.24
N LYS A 27 0.39 2.05 13.83
CA LYS A 27 0.22 2.91 15.01
C LYS A 27 0.95 4.24 14.90
N TYR A 28 2.16 4.25 14.41
CA TYR A 28 2.99 5.46 14.39
C TYR A 28 3.58 5.69 13.00
N ALA A 29 3.74 6.95 12.64
CA ALA A 29 4.45 7.35 11.43
C ALA A 29 5.47 8.45 11.73
N VAL A 30 6.61 8.38 11.05
CA VAL A 30 7.65 9.41 11.02
C VAL A 30 7.81 9.88 9.58
N ILE A 31 7.88 11.19 9.35
CA ILE A 31 7.84 11.78 8.01
C ILE A 31 9.06 12.67 7.80
N SER A 32 9.89 12.33 6.83
CA SER A 32 11.01 13.17 6.40
C SER A 32 10.69 13.86 5.07
N LEU A 33 10.94 15.15 5.00
CA LEU A 33 10.69 15.97 3.81
C LEU A 33 11.97 16.63 3.31
N GLY A 34 12.26 16.46 2.03
CA GLY A 34 13.20 17.31 1.29
C GLY A 34 12.40 18.31 0.45
N LEU A 35 12.54 19.61 0.74
CA LEU A 35 11.72 20.64 0.13
C LEU A 35 12.57 21.58 -0.76
N PRO A 36 12.19 21.78 -2.04
CA PRO A 36 12.72 22.86 -2.85
C PRO A 36 12.36 24.22 -2.26
N ARG A 37 13.32 25.15 -2.24
CA ARG A 37 13.11 26.52 -1.71
C ARG A 37 11.94 27.28 -2.35
N ARG A 38 11.52 26.87 -3.56
CA ARG A 38 10.40 27.49 -4.30
C ARG A 38 9.01 27.02 -3.88
N LEU A 39 8.91 25.97 -3.06
CA LEU A 39 7.60 25.49 -2.60
C LEU A 39 7.03 26.44 -1.54
N SER A 40 5.75 26.76 -1.70
CA SER A 40 5.07 27.63 -0.74
C SER A 40 4.68 26.87 0.53
N VAL A 41 4.48 27.61 1.61
CA VAL A 41 4.01 27.07 2.89
C VAL A 41 2.62 26.43 2.73
N GLU A 42 1.76 27.03 1.88
CA GLU A 42 0.43 26.51 1.58
C GLU A 42 0.49 25.13 0.94
N PHE A 43 1.46 24.90 0.03
CA PHE A 43 1.65 23.58 -0.58
C PHE A 43 2.00 22.54 0.49
N VAL A 44 2.92 22.87 1.41
CA VAL A 44 3.32 21.98 2.51
C VAL A 44 2.14 21.73 3.46
N ALA A 45 1.37 22.77 3.76
CA ALA A 45 0.17 22.64 4.60
C ALA A 45 -0.86 21.69 3.96
N GLU A 46 -1.12 21.79 2.66
CA GLU A 46 -2.01 20.89 1.93
C GLU A 46 -1.50 19.45 1.90
N LEU A 47 -0.20 19.26 1.74
CA LEU A 47 0.44 17.97 1.79
C LEU A 47 0.21 17.30 3.16
N TYR A 48 0.44 18.02 4.25
CA TYR A 48 0.15 17.53 5.61
C TYR A 48 -1.35 17.32 5.87
N ARG A 49 -2.24 18.08 5.24
CA ARG A 49 -3.69 17.80 5.32
C ARG A 49 -4.02 16.42 4.75
N GLY A 50 -3.41 16.04 3.61
CA GLY A 50 -3.57 14.72 3.02
C GLY A 50 -3.07 13.60 3.93
N ILE A 51 -1.86 13.76 4.50
CA ILE A 51 -1.29 12.81 5.46
C ILE A 51 -2.20 12.66 6.68
N LYS A 52 -2.57 13.79 7.33
CA LYS A 52 -3.39 13.79 8.54
C LYS A 52 -4.79 13.23 8.30
N ALA A 53 -5.37 13.43 7.12
CA ALA A 53 -6.67 12.87 6.77
C ALA A 53 -6.63 11.33 6.77
N LEU A 54 -5.59 10.75 6.18
CA LEU A 54 -5.41 9.30 6.17
C LEU A 54 -5.02 8.76 7.56
N ALA A 55 -4.10 9.44 8.26
CA ALA A 55 -3.66 9.08 9.59
C ALA A 55 -4.85 8.97 10.57
N ARG A 56 -5.75 9.98 10.58
CA ARG A 56 -6.98 9.95 11.39
C ARG A 56 -7.91 8.80 11.02
N LYS A 57 -8.03 8.46 9.72
CA LYS A 57 -8.88 7.38 9.26
C LYS A 57 -8.48 6.02 9.81
N PHE A 58 -7.19 5.82 10.07
CA PHE A 58 -6.61 4.56 10.53
C PHE A 58 -6.04 4.61 11.95
N ASP A 59 -6.29 5.68 12.69
CA ASP A 59 -5.81 5.87 14.06
C ASP A 59 -4.28 5.74 14.16
N VAL A 60 -3.57 6.42 13.24
CA VAL A 60 -2.11 6.47 13.18
C VAL A 60 -1.64 7.83 13.70
N GLU A 61 -0.72 7.83 14.65
CA GLU A 61 -0.11 9.04 15.19
C GLU A 61 1.16 9.40 14.42
N ILE A 62 1.26 10.67 14.02
CA ILE A 62 2.49 11.22 13.44
C ILE A 62 3.36 11.69 14.60
N VAL A 63 4.38 10.90 14.93
CA VAL A 63 5.19 11.07 16.16
C VAL A 63 6.47 11.86 15.95
N GLY A 64 6.82 12.19 14.69
CA GLY A 64 8.01 12.96 14.41
C GLY A 64 8.32 13.04 12.92
N GLY A 65 9.51 13.56 12.65
CA GLY A 65 10.03 13.70 11.29
C GLY A 65 11.10 14.76 11.21
N ASP A 66 11.54 15.03 9.98
CA ASP A 66 12.53 16.05 9.69
C ASP A 66 12.18 16.79 8.41
N THR A 67 12.67 18.01 8.27
CA THR A 67 12.46 18.82 7.06
C THR A 67 13.76 19.50 6.65
N ASN A 68 14.24 19.13 5.47
CA ASN A 68 15.49 19.60 4.92
C ASN A 68 15.29 20.31 3.58
N SER A 69 16.27 21.15 3.19
CA SER A 69 16.32 21.73 1.85
C SER A 69 16.76 20.68 0.82
N SER A 70 16.09 20.63 -0.33
CA SER A 70 16.40 19.72 -1.42
C SER A 70 16.20 20.38 -2.78
N LYS A 71 16.76 19.80 -3.85
CA LYS A 71 16.52 20.23 -5.24
C LYS A 71 15.15 19.83 -5.76
N ALA A 72 14.61 18.72 -5.27
CA ALA A 72 13.29 18.17 -5.63
C ALA A 72 12.48 17.92 -4.37
N LEU A 73 11.15 17.80 -4.51
CA LEU A 73 10.32 17.29 -3.44
C LEU A 73 10.65 15.81 -3.21
N VAL A 74 11.13 15.52 -2.01
CA VAL A 74 11.40 14.16 -1.55
C VAL A 74 10.54 13.91 -0.32
N MET A 75 9.88 12.78 -0.26
CA MET A 75 9.14 12.33 0.92
C MET A 75 9.56 10.91 1.26
N ASP A 76 9.90 10.74 2.52
CA ASP A 76 10.12 9.42 3.11
C ASP A 76 9.20 9.27 4.33
N VAL A 77 8.48 8.15 4.38
CA VAL A 77 7.50 7.87 5.43
C VAL A 77 7.79 6.50 6.02
N ALA A 78 8.30 6.48 7.23
CA ALA A 78 8.43 5.26 8.00
C ALA A 78 7.16 5.03 8.84
N VAL A 79 6.57 3.83 8.71
CA VAL A 79 5.39 3.43 9.48
C VAL A 79 5.75 2.28 10.41
N LEU A 80 5.37 2.41 11.67
CA LEU A 80 5.52 1.37 12.68
C LEU A 80 4.15 0.82 13.05
N GLY A 81 4.10 -0.50 13.19
CA GLY A 81 2.88 -1.20 13.57
C GLY A 81 3.19 -2.38 14.48
N PHE A 82 2.16 -3.05 14.90
CA PHE A 82 2.23 -4.24 15.73
C PHE A 82 1.45 -5.36 15.07
N VAL A 83 1.91 -6.58 15.28
CA VAL A 83 1.21 -7.79 14.85
C VAL A 83 1.45 -8.88 15.89
N GLU A 84 0.42 -9.65 16.18
CA GLU A 84 0.54 -10.84 17.02
C GLU A 84 1.39 -11.89 16.27
N PRO A 85 2.34 -12.57 16.94
CA PRO A 85 3.29 -13.49 16.26
C PRO A 85 2.59 -14.53 15.38
N GLU A 86 1.47 -15.08 15.83
CA GLU A 86 0.69 -16.10 15.11
C GLU A 86 -0.08 -15.55 13.90
N LYS A 87 -0.29 -14.24 13.85
CA LYS A 87 -0.98 -13.53 12.76
C LYS A 87 -0.02 -12.90 11.76
N LEU A 88 1.26 -12.84 12.07
CA LEU A 88 2.27 -12.33 11.17
C LEU A 88 2.28 -13.14 9.87
N LYS A 89 2.20 -12.44 8.74
CA LYS A 89 2.30 -13.03 7.40
C LYS A 89 3.55 -12.52 6.72
N LEU A 90 4.24 -13.43 6.06
CA LEU A 90 5.41 -13.14 5.26
C LEU A 90 5.08 -13.46 3.79
N ARG A 91 5.97 -13.07 2.89
CA ARG A 91 5.94 -13.50 1.50
C ARG A 91 6.24 -14.99 1.36
N SER A 92 7.11 -15.52 2.23
CA SER A 92 7.38 -16.93 2.34
C SER A 92 6.28 -17.68 3.10
N GLY A 93 6.03 -18.94 2.74
CA GLY A 93 5.10 -19.80 3.44
C GLY A 93 3.92 -20.29 2.61
N ALA A 94 3.78 -19.82 1.37
CA ALA A 94 2.83 -20.39 0.41
C ALA A 94 3.17 -21.87 0.12
N LYS A 95 2.15 -22.66 -0.14
CA LYS A 95 2.26 -24.12 -0.36
C LYS A 95 1.57 -24.53 -1.64
N PRO A 96 2.03 -25.61 -2.29
CA PRO A 96 1.27 -26.22 -3.37
C PRO A 96 -0.17 -26.56 -2.93
N GLY A 97 -1.14 -26.15 -3.74
CA GLY A 97 -2.56 -26.30 -3.44
C GLY A 97 -3.21 -25.12 -2.73
N ASP A 98 -2.45 -24.10 -2.37
CA ASP A 98 -3.01 -22.83 -1.86
C ASP A 98 -3.81 -22.11 -2.95
N ILE A 99 -4.88 -21.43 -2.53
CA ILE A 99 -5.71 -20.60 -3.42
C ILE A 99 -5.21 -19.16 -3.38
N ILE A 100 -5.00 -18.59 -4.55
CA ILE A 100 -4.62 -17.18 -4.69
C ILE A 100 -5.89 -16.31 -4.59
N CYS A 101 -5.90 -15.38 -3.63
CA CYS A 101 -7.01 -14.46 -3.42
C CYS A 101 -6.53 -13.01 -3.44
N ILE A 102 -7.36 -12.10 -3.93
CA ILE A 102 -7.11 -10.64 -3.87
C ILE A 102 -8.29 -9.90 -3.24
N THR A 103 -8.02 -8.81 -2.54
CA THR A 103 -9.02 -8.04 -1.78
C THR A 103 -9.68 -6.92 -2.58
N GLY A 104 -9.79 -7.06 -3.88
CA GLY A 104 -10.38 -6.02 -4.72
C GLY A 104 -10.27 -6.32 -6.20
N SER A 105 -10.38 -5.29 -7.02
CA SER A 105 -10.25 -5.40 -8.48
C SER A 105 -9.01 -4.68 -8.98
N LEU A 106 -8.42 -5.21 -10.03
CA LEU A 106 -7.16 -4.78 -10.61
C LEU A 106 -7.35 -3.97 -11.90
N GLY A 107 -6.32 -3.19 -12.24
CA GLY A 107 -6.24 -2.43 -13.49
C GLY A 107 -6.87 -1.04 -13.41
N GLY A 108 -6.53 -0.19 -14.39
CA GLY A 108 -7.07 1.16 -14.55
C GLY A 108 -6.67 2.19 -13.49
N SER A 109 -5.82 1.84 -12.55
CA SER A 109 -5.46 2.68 -11.39
C SER A 109 -4.81 4.01 -11.80
N TYR A 110 -3.98 4.01 -12.83
CA TYR A 110 -3.34 5.22 -13.35
C TYR A 110 -4.36 6.12 -14.07
N LYS A 111 -5.18 5.56 -14.95
CA LYS A 111 -6.21 6.28 -15.73
C LYS A 111 -7.24 6.94 -14.82
N SER A 112 -7.71 6.24 -13.81
CA SER A 112 -8.68 6.75 -12.83
C SER A 112 -8.04 7.62 -11.73
N LYS A 113 -6.72 7.75 -11.71
CA LYS A 113 -5.95 8.38 -10.61
C LYS A 113 -6.16 7.73 -9.23
N ARG A 114 -6.74 6.52 -9.20
CA ARG A 114 -6.96 5.77 -7.94
C ARG A 114 -5.65 5.51 -7.19
N HIS A 115 -4.53 5.35 -7.89
CA HIS A 115 -3.19 5.21 -7.30
C HIS A 115 -2.77 6.40 -6.43
N LEU A 116 -3.43 7.57 -6.55
CA LEU A 116 -3.17 8.75 -5.72
C LEU A 116 -4.08 8.83 -4.47
N THR A 117 -5.19 8.10 -4.46
CA THR A 117 -6.24 8.23 -3.46
C THR A 117 -6.74 6.89 -2.92
N PHE A 118 -6.01 5.81 -3.19
CA PHE A 118 -6.41 4.50 -2.71
C PHE A 118 -6.47 4.44 -1.17
N THR A 119 -7.33 3.58 -0.68
CA THR A 119 -7.43 3.30 0.75
C THR A 119 -6.72 1.97 1.02
N PRO A 120 -5.70 1.94 1.89
CA PRO A 120 -5.01 0.72 2.29
C PRO A 120 -5.97 -0.31 2.89
N ARG A 121 -5.70 -1.59 2.65
CA ARG A 121 -6.58 -2.72 2.99
C ARG A 121 -6.35 -3.25 4.42
N LEU A 122 -6.08 -2.37 5.38
CA LEU A 122 -5.80 -2.76 6.78
C LEU A 122 -6.94 -3.55 7.41
N LYS A 123 -8.20 -3.12 7.19
CA LYS A 123 -9.37 -3.81 7.76
C LYS A 123 -9.56 -5.20 7.14
N GLU A 124 -9.42 -5.30 5.82
CA GLU A 124 -9.52 -6.55 5.08
C GLU A 124 -8.41 -7.52 5.50
N ALA A 125 -7.16 -7.04 5.58
CA ALA A 125 -6.02 -7.85 6.02
C ALA A 125 -6.22 -8.39 7.45
N ARG A 126 -6.66 -7.54 8.37
CA ARG A 126 -6.98 -7.97 9.76
C ARG A 126 -8.13 -8.97 9.79
N CYS A 127 -9.16 -8.78 8.97
CA CYS A 127 -10.24 -9.76 8.85
C CYS A 127 -9.71 -11.11 8.35
N LEU A 128 -8.86 -11.11 7.34
CA LEU A 128 -8.27 -12.31 6.78
C LEU A 128 -7.44 -13.08 7.82
N VAL A 129 -6.48 -12.43 8.48
CA VAL A 129 -5.60 -13.11 9.43
C VAL A 129 -6.30 -13.53 10.73
N ASN A 130 -7.45 -12.93 11.06
CA ASN A 130 -8.23 -13.29 12.22
C ASN A 130 -9.17 -14.49 11.99
N ASN A 131 -9.66 -14.66 10.75
CA ASN A 131 -10.75 -15.60 10.47
C ASN A 131 -10.35 -16.73 9.54
N PHE A 132 -9.20 -16.64 8.86
CA PHE A 132 -8.79 -17.61 7.86
C PHE A 132 -7.34 -18.05 8.08
N ARG A 133 -7.05 -19.27 7.62
CA ARG A 133 -5.68 -19.76 7.56
C ARG A 133 -5.00 -19.17 6.33
N ILE A 134 -4.18 -18.15 6.52
CA ILE A 134 -3.39 -17.50 5.48
C ILE A 134 -1.94 -17.98 5.60
N ASN A 135 -1.36 -18.51 4.54
CA ASN A 135 0.00 -19.02 4.51
C ASN A 135 1.02 -17.93 4.13
N SER A 136 0.67 -17.04 3.18
CA SER A 136 1.50 -15.90 2.78
C SER A 136 0.65 -14.72 2.35
N MET A 137 1.20 -13.51 2.44
CA MET A 137 0.55 -12.28 2.00
C MET A 137 1.57 -11.31 1.41
N ILE A 138 1.10 -10.47 0.51
CA ILE A 138 1.80 -9.32 -0.04
C ILE A 138 0.75 -8.27 -0.44
N ASP A 139 1.09 -7.00 -0.46
CA ASP A 139 0.28 -6.00 -1.14
C ASP A 139 0.57 -6.00 -2.66
N ILE A 140 -0.34 -5.45 -3.45
CA ILE A 140 -0.15 -5.32 -4.91
C ILE A 140 0.24 -3.86 -5.18
N SER A 141 1.54 -3.62 -5.35
CA SER A 141 2.15 -2.32 -5.60
C SER A 141 2.66 -2.17 -7.04
N ASP A 142 3.35 -3.17 -7.55
CA ASP A 142 4.01 -3.17 -8.86
C ASP A 142 3.20 -3.94 -9.92
N GLY A 143 2.17 -4.66 -9.48
CA GLY A 143 1.27 -5.43 -10.33
C GLY A 143 1.19 -6.90 -9.92
N LEU A 144 0.02 -7.51 -10.23
CA LEU A 144 -0.28 -8.88 -9.79
C LEU A 144 0.84 -9.87 -10.11
N SER A 145 1.35 -9.85 -11.33
CA SER A 145 2.39 -10.79 -11.77
C SER A 145 3.69 -10.62 -10.99
N THR A 146 4.15 -9.37 -10.83
CA THR A 146 5.39 -9.05 -10.12
C THR A 146 5.28 -9.45 -8.65
N ASP A 147 4.23 -9.01 -7.98
CA ASP A 147 4.06 -9.21 -6.54
C ASP A 147 3.78 -10.68 -6.20
N LEU A 148 3.00 -11.39 -7.02
CA LEU A 148 2.82 -12.83 -6.86
C LEU A 148 4.12 -13.62 -7.07
N ASN A 149 4.98 -13.18 -8.01
CA ASN A 149 6.27 -13.80 -8.23
C ASN A 149 7.20 -13.64 -7.01
N HIS A 150 7.08 -12.57 -6.23
CA HIS A 150 7.79 -12.45 -4.95
C HIS A 150 7.34 -13.54 -3.96
N ILE A 151 6.03 -13.78 -3.82
CA ILE A 151 5.54 -14.88 -2.98
C ILE A 151 6.05 -16.23 -3.50
N ALA A 152 5.93 -16.48 -4.81
CA ALA A 152 6.30 -17.76 -5.43
C ALA A 152 7.79 -18.07 -5.19
N ARG A 153 8.66 -17.09 -5.44
CA ARG A 153 10.10 -17.21 -5.24
C ARG A 153 10.46 -17.41 -3.77
N ASP A 154 9.90 -16.58 -2.86
CA ASP A 154 10.26 -16.60 -1.44
C ASP A 154 9.68 -17.85 -0.73
N SER A 155 8.72 -18.54 -1.36
CA SER A 155 8.09 -19.78 -0.90
C SER A 155 8.57 -21.03 -1.64
N ASP A 156 9.41 -20.90 -2.66
CA ASP A 156 9.88 -21.99 -3.55
C ASP A 156 8.72 -22.80 -4.16
N VAL A 157 7.72 -22.11 -4.70
CA VAL A 157 6.54 -22.69 -5.36
C VAL A 157 6.26 -22.02 -6.70
N GLY A 158 5.51 -22.71 -7.58
CA GLY A 158 4.93 -22.10 -8.78
C GLY A 158 3.56 -21.50 -8.49
N ALA A 159 3.12 -20.58 -9.35
CA ALA A 159 1.77 -20.02 -9.31
C ALA A 159 1.09 -20.15 -10.68
N CYS A 160 -0.19 -20.50 -10.69
CA CYS A 160 -1.01 -20.56 -11.89
C CYS A 160 -2.15 -19.54 -11.77
N ILE A 161 -2.28 -18.68 -12.76
CA ILE A 161 -3.34 -17.67 -12.82
C ILE A 161 -4.22 -17.97 -14.03
N TYR A 162 -5.52 -17.99 -13.82
CA TYR A 162 -6.51 -18.06 -14.89
C TYR A 162 -7.00 -16.64 -15.18
N GLU A 163 -6.72 -16.14 -16.38
CA GLU A 163 -7.01 -14.75 -16.77
C GLU A 163 -8.48 -14.38 -16.56
N GLU A 164 -9.38 -15.29 -16.88
CA GLU A 164 -10.83 -15.13 -16.74
C GLU A 164 -11.30 -14.99 -15.28
N LEU A 165 -10.49 -15.40 -14.31
CA LEU A 165 -10.79 -15.28 -12.88
C LEU A 165 -10.22 -14.02 -12.25
N ILE A 166 -9.42 -13.24 -12.98
CA ILE A 166 -8.87 -11.98 -12.46
C ILE A 166 -10.01 -10.95 -12.33
N PRO A 167 -10.30 -10.43 -11.12
CA PRO A 167 -11.31 -9.40 -10.96
C PRO A 167 -10.81 -8.05 -11.51
N VAL A 168 -11.23 -7.74 -12.72
CA VAL A 168 -10.83 -6.52 -13.44
C VAL A 168 -11.72 -5.34 -13.04
N SER A 169 -11.09 -4.21 -12.72
CA SER A 169 -11.76 -2.96 -12.39
C SER A 169 -12.54 -2.41 -13.59
N LYS A 170 -13.66 -1.73 -13.31
CA LYS A 170 -14.42 -0.98 -14.33
C LYS A 170 -13.56 0.06 -15.04
N ASP A 171 -12.58 0.64 -14.33
CA ASP A 171 -11.65 1.64 -14.87
C ASP A 171 -10.65 1.06 -15.88
N ALA A 172 -10.48 -0.26 -15.90
CA ALA A 172 -9.59 -0.97 -16.83
C ALA A 172 -10.30 -1.40 -18.12
N LYS A 173 -11.63 -1.27 -18.22
CA LYS A 173 -12.36 -1.64 -19.43
C LYS A 173 -11.87 -0.81 -20.62
N GLY A 174 -11.46 -1.51 -21.70
CA GLY A 174 -10.93 -0.90 -22.92
C GLY A 174 -9.42 -0.57 -22.87
N ILE A 175 -8.69 -1.05 -21.87
CA ILE A 175 -7.24 -1.07 -21.85
C ILE A 175 -6.84 -2.51 -22.24
N ASN A 176 -6.25 -2.69 -23.44
CA ASN A 176 -5.67 -3.97 -23.77
C ASN A 176 -4.56 -4.26 -22.77
N ALA A 177 -4.59 -5.45 -22.17
CA ALA A 177 -3.48 -5.94 -21.39
C ALA A 177 -2.26 -6.05 -22.31
N ALA A 178 -1.28 -5.16 -22.14
CA ALA A 178 0.02 -5.26 -22.74
C ALA A 178 0.96 -5.98 -21.77
#